data_085e995bd7dc00c7a45881e17ff735c1
#
_entry.id   085e995bd7dc00c7a45881e17ff735c1
#
_cell.length_a   1.000
_cell.length_b   1.000
_cell.length_c   1.000
_cell.angle_alpha   90.00
_cell.angle_beta   90.00
_cell.angle_gamma   90.00
#
_symmetry.space_group_name_H-M   'P 1'
#
loop_
_entity.id
_entity.type
_entity.pdbx_description
1 polymer ?
#
loop_
_entity_poly.entity_id
_entity_poly.type
_entity_poly.pdbx_seq_one_letter_code
_entity_poly.pdbx_strand_id
1 'polypeptide(L)'
;MIYGISGLLPIQSGKILLNGEDISKLSIRKRIELGIGHIQEDRQKHGLVAEFTVAENIAIKNYYKEPYSTKYGILNMEAMKSKASELIKSFDIRAGEDSLTKAGSMSGGNQQKVIIAREIELSPELLVVAQPTRGLDVGAIEYIRKRII
;
A
#
# COMPACT_ATOMS: atom_id res chain seq x y z
N MET A 1 -6.83 6.10 -17.19
CA MET A 1 -5.46 5.56 -17.35
C MET A 1 -4.97 4.88 -16.05
N ILE A 2 -4.90 5.54 -14.89
CA ILE A 2 -4.40 5.01 -13.62
C ILE A 2 -5.07 3.69 -13.23
N TYR A 3 -6.40 3.62 -13.24
CA TYR A 3 -7.14 2.40 -12.89
C TYR A 3 -6.96 1.25 -13.90
N GLY A 4 -6.65 1.57 -15.18
CA GLY A 4 -6.28 0.55 -16.17
C GLY A 4 -4.91 -0.06 -15.87
N ILE A 5 -3.92 0.76 -15.48
CA ILE A 5 -2.57 0.29 -15.12
C ILE A 5 -2.61 -0.57 -13.88
N SER A 6 -3.35 -0.17 -12.84
CA SER A 6 -3.49 -0.95 -11.60
C SER A 6 -4.41 -2.18 -11.72
N GLY A 7 -5.16 -2.28 -12.83
CA GLY A 7 -6.10 -3.39 -13.08
C GLY A 7 -7.44 -3.26 -12.39
N LEU A 8 -7.75 -2.10 -11.81
CA LEU A 8 -9.04 -1.82 -11.17
C LEU A 8 -10.17 -1.62 -12.20
N LEU A 9 -9.84 -1.21 -13.41
CA LEU A 9 -10.76 -1.13 -14.54
C LEU A 9 -10.16 -1.83 -15.77
N PRO A 10 -10.97 -2.54 -16.55
CA PRO A 10 -10.51 -3.11 -17.81
C PRO A 10 -10.15 -2.02 -18.81
N ILE A 11 -9.15 -2.26 -19.62
CA ILE A 11 -8.84 -1.37 -20.74
C ILE A 11 -9.78 -1.67 -21.91
N GLN A 12 -10.24 -0.63 -22.59
CA GLN A 12 -11.15 -0.78 -23.74
C GLN A 12 -10.40 -1.17 -25.03
N SER A 13 -9.19 -0.66 -25.22
CA SER A 13 -8.36 -0.94 -26.40
C SER A 13 -6.88 -0.68 -26.09
N GLY A 14 -6.00 -1.20 -26.94
CA GLY A 14 -4.56 -1.05 -26.81
C GLY A 14 -3.92 -2.10 -25.90
N LYS A 15 -2.66 -1.85 -25.52
CA LYS A 15 -1.87 -2.71 -24.63
C LYS A 15 -1.16 -1.88 -23.57
N ILE A 16 -0.95 -2.48 -22.41
CA ILE A 16 -0.10 -1.95 -21.35
C ILE A 16 1.09 -2.90 -21.21
N LEU A 17 2.28 -2.36 -21.43
CA LEU A 17 3.52 -3.12 -21.29
C LEU A 17 4.28 -2.65 -20.05
N LEU A 18 4.74 -3.58 -19.24
CA LEU A 18 5.68 -3.37 -18.14
C LEU A 18 6.95 -4.15 -18.45
N ASN A 19 8.08 -3.47 -18.61
CA ASN A 19 9.37 -4.09 -18.99
C ASN A 19 9.28 -5.01 -20.21
N GLY A 20 8.40 -4.68 -21.19
CA GLY A 20 8.17 -5.48 -22.40
C GLY A 20 7.12 -6.58 -22.26
N GLU A 21 6.65 -6.89 -21.06
CA GLU A 21 5.59 -7.87 -20.81
C GLU A 21 4.20 -7.23 -20.93
N ASP A 22 3.28 -7.87 -21.66
CA ASP A 22 1.89 -7.40 -21.79
C ASP A 22 1.08 -7.75 -20.52
N ILE A 23 0.79 -6.74 -19.73
CA ILE A 23 0.04 -6.86 -18.48
C ILE A 23 -1.46 -6.52 -18.64
N SER A 24 -1.93 -6.25 -19.85
CA SER A 24 -3.28 -5.74 -20.11
C SER A 24 -4.40 -6.58 -19.53
N LYS A 25 -4.25 -7.90 -19.55
CA LYS A 25 -5.24 -8.88 -19.08
C LYS A 25 -4.90 -9.53 -17.73
N LEU A 26 -3.80 -9.13 -17.11
CA LEU A 26 -3.39 -9.70 -15.83
C LEU A 26 -4.31 -9.23 -14.70
N SER A 27 -4.56 -10.13 -13.74
CA SER A 27 -5.28 -9.79 -12.52
C SER A 27 -4.51 -8.77 -11.68
N ILE A 28 -5.20 -8.07 -10.78
CA ILE A 28 -4.59 -7.11 -9.83
C ILE A 28 -3.45 -7.77 -9.05
N ARG A 29 -3.67 -9.01 -8.54
CA ARG A 29 -2.64 -9.76 -7.81
C ARG A 29 -1.38 -9.98 -8.65
N LYS A 30 -1.53 -10.41 -9.90
CA LYS A 30 -0.39 -10.62 -10.80
C LYS A 30 0.38 -9.32 -11.07
N ARG A 31 -0.33 -8.20 -11.23
CA ARG A 31 0.30 -6.89 -11.40
C ARG A 31 1.08 -6.45 -10.17
N ILE A 32 0.55 -6.69 -8.95
CA ILE A 32 1.27 -6.46 -7.70
C ILE A 32 2.52 -7.35 -7.62
N GLU A 33 2.42 -8.62 -8.00
CA GLU A 33 3.54 -9.56 -8.02
C GLU A 33 4.63 -9.17 -9.02
N LEU A 34 4.27 -8.49 -10.12
CA LEU A 34 5.19 -7.90 -11.09
C LEU A 34 5.75 -6.53 -10.66
N GLY A 35 5.44 -6.08 -9.46
CA GLY A 35 5.99 -4.84 -8.91
C GLY A 35 5.19 -3.59 -9.26
N ILE A 36 3.88 -3.67 -9.51
CA ILE A 36 3.05 -2.46 -9.63
C ILE A 36 2.52 -2.07 -8.26
N GLY A 37 3.01 -0.95 -7.72
CA GLY A 37 2.46 -0.27 -6.55
C GLY A 37 1.41 0.76 -6.97
N HIS A 38 0.41 1.00 -6.11
CA HIS A 38 -0.62 2.00 -6.37
C HIS A 38 -1.02 2.74 -5.09
N ILE A 39 -0.71 4.04 -5.04
CA ILE A 39 -1.21 4.97 -4.03
C ILE A 39 -2.47 5.63 -4.59
N GLN A 40 -3.61 5.33 -3.99
CA GLN A 40 -4.92 5.71 -4.48
C GLN A 40 -5.32 7.11 -4.03
N GLU A 41 -6.19 7.78 -4.81
CA GLU A 41 -6.70 9.11 -4.53
C GLU A 41 -7.53 9.16 -3.23
N ASP A 42 -8.43 8.19 -3.05
CA ASP A 42 -9.28 8.07 -1.86
C ASP A 42 -8.73 6.98 -0.94
N ARG A 43 -7.97 7.44 0.08
CA ARG A 43 -7.35 6.55 1.05
C ARG A 43 -8.34 5.79 1.91
N GLN A 44 -9.48 6.39 2.25
CA GLN A 44 -10.49 5.79 3.13
C GLN A 44 -11.33 4.75 2.40
N LYS A 45 -11.65 5.01 1.14
CA LYS A 45 -12.49 4.12 0.33
C LYS A 45 -11.71 2.97 -0.28
N HIS A 46 -10.46 3.21 -0.68
CA HIS A 46 -9.70 2.26 -1.49
C HIS A 46 -8.27 1.99 -0.98
N GLY A 47 -7.74 2.87 -0.13
CA GLY A 47 -6.37 2.80 0.33
C GLY A 47 -6.16 1.91 1.55
N LEU A 48 -7.06 1.98 2.52
CA LEU A 48 -7.01 1.27 3.80
C LEU A 48 -8.30 0.53 4.09
N VAL A 49 -8.20 -0.47 4.97
CA VAL A 49 -9.35 -1.05 5.68
C VAL A 49 -9.38 -0.42 7.07
N ALA A 50 -10.34 0.47 7.33
CA ALA A 50 -10.40 1.28 8.54
C ALA A 50 -10.48 0.44 9.83
N GLU A 51 -11.21 -0.67 9.79
CA GLU A 51 -11.37 -1.59 10.93
C GLU A 51 -10.15 -2.46 11.20
N PHE A 52 -9.23 -2.56 10.24
CA PHE A 52 -7.99 -3.32 10.40
C PHE A 52 -6.95 -2.49 11.15
N THR A 53 -6.07 -3.20 11.84
CA THR A 53 -4.89 -2.62 12.48
C THR A 53 -3.89 -2.10 11.45
N VAL A 54 -2.93 -1.31 11.89
CA VAL A 54 -1.81 -0.87 11.03
C VAL A 54 -1.04 -2.09 10.51
N ALA A 55 -0.80 -3.10 11.36
CA ALA A 55 -0.10 -4.32 10.97
C ALA A 55 -0.82 -5.07 9.84
N GLU A 56 -2.13 -5.25 9.95
CA GLU A 56 -2.95 -5.89 8.92
C GLU A 56 -3.00 -5.07 7.63
N ASN A 57 -3.13 -3.75 7.72
CA ASN A 57 -3.11 -2.86 6.54
C ASN A 57 -1.76 -2.86 5.81
N ILE A 58 -0.64 -3.00 6.52
CA ILE A 58 0.68 -3.12 5.92
C ILE A 58 0.82 -4.46 5.19
N ALA A 59 0.38 -5.55 5.79
CA ALA A 59 0.51 -6.89 5.22
C ALA A 59 -0.54 -7.21 4.13
N ILE A 60 -1.60 -6.41 3.97
CA ILE A 60 -2.79 -6.76 3.17
C ILE A 60 -2.51 -7.18 1.72
N LYS A 61 -1.45 -6.69 1.11
CA LYS A 61 -1.10 -7.01 -0.29
C LYS A 61 -0.29 -8.29 -0.45
N ASN A 62 0.38 -8.74 0.61
CA ASN A 62 1.30 -9.88 0.59
C ASN A 62 1.13 -10.85 1.76
N TYR A 63 0.01 -10.74 2.51
CA TYR A 63 -0.30 -11.59 3.66
C TYR A 63 -0.22 -13.09 3.37
N TYR A 64 -0.40 -13.50 2.12
CA TYR A 64 -0.37 -14.90 1.66
C TYR A 64 1.03 -15.41 1.35
N LYS A 65 2.07 -14.58 1.48
CA LYS A 65 3.47 -14.93 1.25
C LYS A 65 4.23 -14.99 2.58
N GLU A 66 5.34 -15.71 2.59
CA GLU A 66 6.32 -15.60 3.67
C GLU A 66 6.85 -14.15 3.76
N PRO A 67 7.11 -13.66 4.97
CA PRO A 67 7.01 -14.30 6.29
C PRO A 67 5.61 -14.24 6.92
N TYR A 68 4.61 -13.63 6.28
CA TYR A 68 3.28 -13.38 6.86
C TYR A 68 2.37 -14.60 6.84
N SER A 69 2.66 -15.58 6.03
CA SER A 69 1.90 -16.84 5.97
C SER A 69 2.84 -18.03 5.81
N THR A 70 2.49 -19.13 6.46
CA THR A 70 3.15 -20.42 6.23
C THR A 70 2.69 -21.01 4.91
N LYS A 71 3.40 -22.04 4.43
CA LYS A 71 3.00 -22.83 3.24
C LYS A 71 1.62 -23.50 3.38
N TYR A 72 1.11 -23.62 4.60
CA TYR A 72 -0.23 -24.18 4.89
C TYR A 72 -1.31 -23.11 5.01
N GLY A 73 -1.00 -21.84 4.74
CA GLY A 73 -1.95 -20.73 4.82
C GLY A 73 -2.22 -20.21 6.23
N ILE A 74 -1.43 -20.58 7.23
CA ILE A 74 -1.57 -20.09 8.61
C ILE A 74 -0.88 -18.73 8.69
N LEU A 75 -1.61 -17.69 9.12
CA LEU A 75 -1.08 -16.34 9.26
C LEU A 75 -0.11 -16.23 10.45
N ASN A 76 1.00 -15.54 10.21
CA ASN A 76 1.99 -15.20 11.23
C ASN A 76 1.79 -13.75 11.68
N MET A 77 0.97 -13.56 12.71
CA MET A 77 0.66 -12.24 13.25
C MET A 77 1.88 -11.53 13.85
N GLU A 78 2.84 -12.29 14.41
CA GLU A 78 4.05 -11.69 14.96
C GLU A 78 4.96 -11.11 13.87
N ALA A 79 5.07 -11.77 12.73
CA ALA A 79 5.79 -11.23 11.57
C ALA A 79 5.13 -9.94 11.04
N MET A 80 3.78 -9.90 11.00
CA MET A 80 3.04 -8.69 10.60
C MET A 80 3.29 -7.54 11.56
N LYS A 81 3.22 -7.78 12.88
CA LYS A 81 3.47 -6.77 13.92
C LYS A 81 4.92 -6.26 13.87
N SER A 82 5.89 -7.16 13.76
CA SER A 82 7.31 -6.82 13.69
C SER A 82 7.59 -5.89 12.50
N LYS A 83 7.12 -6.25 11.31
CA LYS A 83 7.29 -5.42 10.11
C LYS A 83 6.57 -4.07 10.24
N ALA A 84 5.36 -4.07 10.78
CA ALA A 84 4.63 -2.84 10.99
C ALA A 84 5.35 -1.91 11.98
N SER A 85 5.93 -2.44 13.05
CA SER A 85 6.70 -1.64 14.02
C SER A 85 7.96 -1.04 13.40
N GLU A 86 8.64 -1.75 12.50
CA GLU A 86 9.74 -1.23 11.70
C GLU A 86 9.31 -0.06 10.82
N LEU A 87 8.20 -0.23 10.07
CA LEU A 87 7.69 0.78 9.15
C LEU A 87 7.10 2.00 9.88
N ILE A 88 6.47 1.80 11.03
CA ILE A 88 6.00 2.88 11.90
C ILE A 88 7.16 3.80 12.26
N LYS A 89 8.31 3.25 12.64
CA LYS A 89 9.50 4.03 12.97
C LYS A 89 10.12 4.69 11.75
N SER A 90 10.33 3.95 10.66
CA SER A 90 11.02 4.44 9.47
C SER A 90 10.23 5.50 8.69
N PHE A 91 8.90 5.46 8.76
CA PHE A 91 8.00 6.41 8.10
C PHE A 91 7.40 7.46 9.07
N ASP A 92 7.87 7.52 10.31
CA ASP A 92 7.36 8.46 11.33
C ASP A 92 5.82 8.43 11.38
N ILE A 93 5.24 7.23 11.48
CA ILE A 93 3.80 7.04 11.58
C ILE A 93 3.40 7.16 13.04
N ARG A 94 2.51 8.09 13.34
CA ARG A 94 1.95 8.22 14.68
C ARG A 94 0.73 7.31 14.80
N ALA A 95 0.97 6.07 15.20
CA ALA A 95 -0.02 5.00 15.28
C ALA A 95 -0.61 4.82 16.70
N GLY A 96 -0.50 5.82 17.58
CA GLY A 96 -0.90 5.67 18.97
C GLY A 96 0.06 4.75 19.74
N GLU A 97 -0.46 3.72 20.40
CA GLU A 97 0.37 2.88 21.28
C GLU A 97 1.25 1.88 20.51
N ASP A 98 0.76 1.33 19.37
CA ASP A 98 1.53 0.33 18.61
C ASP A 98 0.95 0.01 17.22
N SER A 99 1.49 -1.05 16.59
CA SER A 99 1.03 -1.57 15.29
C SER A 99 -0.37 -2.20 15.32
N LEU A 100 -0.98 -2.39 16.49
CA LEU A 100 -2.33 -2.92 16.68
C LEU A 100 -3.40 -1.82 16.68
N THR A 101 -3.01 -0.54 16.64
CA THR A 101 -3.94 0.58 16.49
C THR A 101 -4.76 0.42 15.19
N LYS A 102 -6.08 0.59 15.29
CA LYS A 102 -6.96 0.57 14.11
C LYS A 102 -6.66 1.76 13.19
N ALA A 103 -6.52 1.49 11.90
CA ALA A 103 -6.19 2.51 10.92
C ALA A 103 -7.25 3.64 10.87
N GLY A 104 -8.52 3.32 11.10
CA GLY A 104 -9.61 4.28 11.11
C GLY A 104 -9.54 5.35 12.21
N SER A 105 -8.85 5.06 13.33
CA SER A 105 -8.68 6.01 14.45
C SER A 105 -7.55 7.02 14.26
N MET A 106 -6.74 6.85 13.21
CA MET A 106 -5.58 7.69 12.94
C MET A 106 -5.94 8.96 12.16
N SER A 107 -5.11 10.01 12.29
CA SER A 107 -5.25 11.19 11.43
C SER A 107 -5.01 10.84 9.95
N GLY A 108 -5.62 11.63 9.04
CA GLY A 108 -5.47 11.41 7.59
C GLY A 108 -4.02 11.39 7.11
N GLY A 109 -3.15 12.22 7.71
CA GLY A 109 -1.72 12.22 7.41
C GLY A 109 -1.04 10.89 7.78
N ASN A 110 -1.35 10.35 8.96
CA ASN A 110 -0.79 9.06 9.38
C ASN A 110 -1.38 7.88 8.60
N GLN A 111 -2.67 7.89 8.27
CA GLN A 111 -3.28 6.93 7.35
C GLN A 111 -2.54 6.90 6.01
N GLN A 112 -2.24 8.07 5.45
CA GLN A 112 -1.51 8.18 4.20
C GLN A 112 -0.07 7.67 4.30
N LYS A 113 0.61 7.92 5.43
CA LYS A 113 1.94 7.37 5.70
C LYS A 113 1.93 5.84 5.74
N VAL A 114 0.88 5.20 6.30
CA VAL A 114 0.72 3.73 6.29
C VAL A 114 0.62 3.20 4.86
N ILE A 115 -0.19 3.85 4.00
CA ILE A 115 -0.34 3.45 2.60
C ILE A 115 1.00 3.55 1.87
N ILE A 116 1.69 4.68 2.02
CA ILE A 116 2.97 4.93 1.36
C ILE A 116 4.04 3.95 1.84
N ALA A 117 4.13 3.72 3.16
CA ALA A 117 5.04 2.75 3.75
C ALA A 117 4.84 1.35 3.15
N ARG A 118 3.58 0.89 3.07
CA ARG A 118 3.22 -0.39 2.45
C ARG A 118 3.63 -0.47 0.99
N GLU A 119 3.33 0.56 0.20
CA GLU A 119 3.62 0.55 -1.22
C GLU A 119 5.12 0.60 -1.52
N ILE A 120 5.89 1.40 -0.78
CA ILE A 120 7.34 1.52 -0.94
C ILE A 120 8.06 0.26 -0.44
N GLU A 121 7.61 -0.34 0.67
CA GLU A 121 8.20 -1.56 1.23
C GLU A 121 8.17 -2.73 0.23
N LEU A 122 7.17 -2.77 -0.64
CA LEU A 122 7.07 -3.77 -1.70
C LEU A 122 8.10 -3.57 -2.82
N SER A 123 8.91 -2.51 -2.75
CA SER A 123 9.95 -2.16 -3.75
C SER A 123 9.41 -2.21 -5.18
N PRO A 124 8.38 -1.43 -5.52
CA PRO A 124 7.71 -1.54 -6.79
C PRO A 124 8.61 -1.13 -7.97
N GLU A 125 8.53 -1.85 -9.08
CA GLU A 125 9.11 -1.48 -10.38
C GLU A 125 8.42 -0.24 -10.96
N LEU A 126 7.12 -0.10 -10.70
CA LEU A 126 6.31 1.03 -11.09
C LEU A 126 5.38 1.44 -9.94
N LEU A 127 5.55 2.65 -9.42
CA LEU A 127 4.64 3.23 -8.45
C LEU A 127 3.68 4.20 -9.13
N VAL A 128 2.40 3.85 -9.20
CA VAL A 128 1.33 4.71 -9.70
C VAL A 128 0.79 5.52 -8.54
N VAL A 129 0.82 6.85 -8.67
CA VAL A 129 0.47 7.76 -7.58
C VAL A 129 -0.66 8.68 -8.02
N ALA A 130 -1.81 8.63 -7.31
CA ALA A 130 -2.96 9.48 -7.56
C ALA A 130 -3.23 10.39 -6.34
N GLN A 131 -2.99 11.69 -6.50
CA GLN A 131 -3.27 12.73 -5.50
C GLN A 131 -2.83 12.37 -4.07
N PRO A 132 -1.58 11.98 -3.83
CA PRO A 132 -1.12 11.39 -2.56
C PRO A 132 -1.23 12.35 -1.36
N THR A 133 -1.43 13.63 -1.62
CA THR A 133 -1.49 14.69 -0.60
C THR A 133 -2.87 15.29 -0.40
N ARG A 134 -3.89 14.75 -1.05
CA ARG A 134 -5.27 15.28 -0.96
C ARG A 134 -5.80 15.27 0.48
N GLY A 135 -6.27 16.44 0.93
CA GLY A 135 -6.87 16.60 2.25
C GLY A 135 -5.91 16.43 3.43
N LEU A 136 -4.64 16.75 3.24
CA LEU A 136 -3.61 16.70 4.26
C LEU A 136 -3.12 18.10 4.65
N ASP A 137 -2.55 18.21 5.85
CA ASP A 137 -1.85 19.41 6.29
C ASP A 137 -0.49 19.59 5.59
N VAL A 138 0.06 20.81 5.68
CA VAL A 138 1.31 21.17 4.98
C VAL A 138 2.49 20.29 5.38
N GLY A 139 2.63 19.95 6.66
CA GLY A 139 3.72 19.12 7.15
C GLY A 139 3.67 17.70 6.61
N ALA A 140 2.46 17.11 6.55
CA ALA A 140 2.25 15.81 5.94
C ALA A 140 2.53 15.82 4.41
N ILE A 141 2.14 16.90 3.71
CA ILE A 141 2.41 17.07 2.28
C ILE A 141 3.91 17.08 1.98
N GLU A 142 4.69 17.88 2.72
CA GLU A 142 6.14 17.94 2.54
C GLU A 142 6.82 16.59 2.81
N TYR A 143 6.41 15.93 3.90
CA TYR A 143 6.94 14.60 4.24
C TYR A 143 6.70 13.60 3.14
N ILE A 144 5.47 13.52 2.63
CA ILE A 144 5.05 12.56 1.60
C ILE A 144 5.81 12.79 0.29
N ARG A 145 5.94 14.05 -0.14
CA ARG A 145 6.69 14.38 -1.35
C ARG A 145 8.14 13.90 -1.28
N LYS A 146 8.82 14.12 -0.14
CA LYS A 146 10.21 13.67 0.06
C LYS A 146 10.37 12.15 0.07
N ARG A 147 9.30 11.40 0.32
CA ARG A 147 9.36 9.92 0.38
C ARG A 147 9.03 9.26 -0.96
N ILE A 148 8.29 9.93 -1.82
CA ILE A 148 7.91 9.40 -3.14
C ILE A 148 8.96 9.75 -4.23
N ILE A 149 9.66 10.88 -4.07
CA ILE A 149 10.73 11.36 -4.97
C ILE A 149 12.08 10.90 -4.43
#